data_97eba39b89487108a9dbfb70a7fd3213
#
_entry.id   97eba39b89487108a9dbfb70a7fd3213
#
_cell.length_a   1.000
_cell.length_b   1.000
_cell.length_c   1.000
_cell.angle_alpha   90.00
_cell.angle_beta   90.00
_cell.angle_gamma   90.00
#
_symmetry.space_group_name_H-M   'P 1'
#
loop_
_entity.id
_entity.type
_entity.pdbx_description
1 polymer ?
#
loop_
_entity_poly.entity_id
_entity_poly.type
_entity_poly.pdbx_seq_one_letter_code
_entity_poly.pdbx_strand_id
1 'polypeptide(L)'
;MALPSPAPRKLSHTRTVVYSGFEREDGHWDIEAALTDVKTYNFVIPSQGPLEAGQPIHGLNIRLTVDNEFKILDVITNMEHIPHPECSQAPLNMHKLIGCTLGSGWRKTIEAHIGGVAGCTHLREMLFNMATAAYQTIPSARQFRDQQAGKPDVAPTTPPPHVGKCMSWAFDGPVTERHYPMFFRKSPAD
;
A
#
# COMPACT_ATOMS: atom_id res chain seq x y z
N MET A 1 19.17 8.99 -11.10
CA MET A 1 19.31 9.26 -12.57
C MET A 1 17.92 9.57 -13.13
N ALA A 2 17.80 10.64 -13.92
CA ALA A 2 16.55 10.92 -14.64
C ALA A 2 16.33 9.89 -15.77
N LEU A 3 15.07 9.67 -16.15
CA LEU A 3 14.78 8.85 -17.32
C LEU A 3 15.40 9.49 -18.58
N PRO A 4 15.85 8.69 -19.57
CA PRO A 4 16.31 9.24 -20.84
C PRO A 4 15.19 10.00 -21.54
N SER A 5 15.56 10.94 -22.42
CA SER A 5 14.59 11.73 -23.17
C SER A 5 13.64 10.82 -23.96
N PRO A 6 12.32 10.97 -23.81
CA PRO A 6 11.37 10.14 -24.55
C PRO A 6 11.23 10.58 -26.01
N ALA A 7 10.67 9.71 -26.84
CA ALA A 7 10.15 10.10 -28.15
C ALA A 7 9.07 11.19 -28.00
N PRO A 8 8.81 12.01 -29.06
CA PRO A 8 7.71 12.97 -29.04
C PRO A 8 6.40 12.31 -28.63
N ARG A 9 5.74 12.88 -27.60
CA ARG A 9 4.54 12.29 -27.00
C ARG A 9 3.62 13.35 -26.43
N LYS A 10 2.34 13.02 -26.30
CA LYS A 10 1.32 13.85 -25.67
C LYS A 10 0.78 13.12 -24.43
N LEU A 11 0.67 13.84 -23.31
CA LEU A 11 0.02 13.31 -22.12
C LEU A 11 -1.46 13.03 -22.43
N SER A 12 -1.95 11.87 -22.05
CA SER A 12 -3.33 11.43 -22.31
C SER A 12 -4.10 11.14 -21.04
N HIS A 13 -3.42 10.59 -20.01
CA HIS A 13 -4.04 10.18 -18.76
C HIS A 13 -3.02 10.27 -17.62
N THR A 14 -3.49 10.64 -16.45
CA THR A 14 -2.71 10.58 -15.22
C THR A 14 -3.50 9.81 -14.17
N ARG A 15 -2.86 8.77 -13.60
CA ARG A 15 -3.29 8.13 -12.36
C ARG A 15 -2.34 8.57 -11.27
N THR A 16 -2.89 9.17 -10.22
CA THR A 16 -2.15 9.51 -9.01
C THR A 16 -2.60 8.58 -7.90
N VAL A 17 -1.65 7.93 -7.22
CA VAL A 17 -1.93 7.16 -6.01
C VAL A 17 -0.99 7.63 -4.92
N VAL A 18 -1.54 8.07 -3.80
CA VAL A 18 -0.79 8.55 -2.63
C VAL A 18 -1.06 7.60 -1.47
N TYR A 19 -0.01 7.19 -0.79
CA TYR A 19 -0.08 6.39 0.44
C TYR A 19 0.49 7.20 1.58
N SER A 20 -0.22 7.26 2.70
CA SER A 20 0.18 7.97 3.92
C SER A 20 0.00 7.07 5.13
N GLY A 21 0.93 7.16 6.08
CA GLY A 21 0.85 6.43 7.35
C GLY A 21 0.82 7.41 8.52
N PHE A 22 -0.07 7.16 9.47
CA PHE A 22 -0.29 8.02 10.64
C PHE A 22 -0.21 7.19 11.91
N GLU A 23 0.52 7.71 12.90
CA GLU A 23 0.49 7.20 14.27
C GLU A 23 -0.68 7.86 15.00
N ARG A 24 -1.53 7.06 15.65
CA ARG A 24 -2.68 7.51 16.41
C ARG A 24 -2.34 7.64 17.89
N GLU A 25 -3.05 8.52 18.58
CA GLU A 25 -2.89 8.70 20.03
C GLU A 25 -3.31 7.48 20.85
N ASP A 26 -4.19 6.62 20.30
CA ASP A 26 -4.62 5.36 20.93
C ASP A 26 -3.63 4.19 20.71
N GLY A 27 -2.48 4.45 20.09
CA GLY A 27 -1.42 3.46 19.87
C GLY A 27 -1.61 2.58 18.64
N HIS A 28 -2.65 2.82 17.84
CA HIS A 28 -2.87 2.18 16.54
C HIS A 28 -2.27 3.01 15.41
N TRP A 29 -2.43 2.54 14.19
CA TRP A 29 -1.91 3.17 12.98
C TRP A 29 -3.01 3.27 11.93
N ASP A 30 -3.14 4.43 11.30
CA ASP A 30 -3.94 4.58 10.10
C ASP A 30 -3.03 4.57 8.87
N ILE A 31 -3.31 3.67 7.95
CA ILE A 31 -2.69 3.65 6.62
C ILE A 31 -3.75 4.08 5.63
N GLU A 32 -3.49 5.18 4.95
CA GLU A 32 -4.42 5.75 3.97
C GLU A 32 -3.90 5.61 2.56
N ALA A 33 -4.81 5.44 1.62
CA ALA A 33 -4.54 5.48 0.20
C ALA A 33 -5.58 6.35 -0.50
N ALA A 34 -5.14 7.24 -1.38
CA ALA A 34 -5.99 8.05 -2.24
C ALA A 34 -5.60 7.83 -3.70
N LEU A 35 -6.59 7.56 -4.56
CA LEU A 35 -6.41 7.37 -5.99
C LEU A 35 -7.27 8.38 -6.76
N THR A 36 -6.66 9.01 -7.77
CA THR A 36 -7.36 9.86 -8.72
C THR A 36 -6.93 9.52 -10.16
N ASP A 37 -7.91 9.39 -11.05
CA ASP A 37 -7.70 9.23 -12.49
C ASP A 37 -8.26 10.43 -13.26
N VAL A 38 -7.44 11.07 -14.09
CA VAL A 38 -7.86 12.19 -14.94
C VAL A 38 -7.37 12.02 -16.38
N LYS A 39 -8.16 12.49 -17.35
CA LYS A 39 -7.76 12.57 -18.76
C LYS A 39 -7.50 14.02 -19.16
N THR A 40 -6.66 14.21 -20.17
CA THR A 40 -6.33 15.54 -20.71
C THR A 40 -7.27 15.98 -21.86
N TYR A 41 -8.32 15.23 -22.10
CA TYR A 41 -9.32 15.51 -23.15
C TYR A 41 -10.72 15.15 -22.66
N ASN A 42 -11.72 15.81 -23.26
CA ASN A 42 -13.12 15.50 -22.96
C ASN A 42 -13.49 14.12 -23.51
N PHE A 43 -14.28 13.39 -22.77
CA PHE A 43 -14.80 12.09 -23.20
C PHE A 43 -16.18 11.83 -22.60
N VAL A 44 -16.85 10.78 -23.07
CA VAL A 44 -18.18 10.41 -22.61
C VAL A 44 -18.09 9.14 -21.78
N ILE A 45 -18.65 9.19 -20.57
CA ILE A 45 -18.93 7.99 -19.77
C ILE A 45 -20.36 7.57 -20.08
N PRO A 46 -20.60 6.36 -20.64
CA PRO A 46 -21.95 5.95 -21.10
C PRO A 46 -23.06 6.09 -20.04
N SER A 47 -22.71 5.89 -18.76
CA SER A 47 -23.65 5.95 -17.63
C SER A 47 -23.80 7.36 -17.01
N GLN A 48 -22.95 8.34 -17.37
CA GLN A 48 -22.93 9.68 -16.73
C GLN A 48 -22.99 10.82 -17.75
N GLY A 49 -22.66 10.56 -19.01
CA GLY A 49 -22.56 11.58 -20.04
C GLY A 49 -21.16 12.20 -20.19
N PRO A 50 -21.07 13.44 -20.71
CA PRO A 50 -19.80 14.11 -20.96
C PRO A 50 -19.02 14.39 -19.68
N LEU A 51 -17.71 14.14 -19.70
CA LEU A 51 -16.76 14.52 -18.69
C LEU A 51 -15.69 15.41 -19.31
N GLU A 52 -15.43 16.55 -18.72
CA GLU A 52 -14.45 17.49 -19.22
C GLU A 52 -13.01 17.07 -18.91
N ALA A 53 -12.05 17.55 -19.69
CA ALA A 53 -10.64 17.36 -19.45
C ALA A 53 -10.25 17.84 -18.03
N GLY A 54 -9.49 17.02 -17.31
CA GLY A 54 -9.06 17.32 -15.95
C GLY A 54 -10.06 16.94 -14.86
N GLN A 55 -11.30 16.62 -15.20
CA GLN A 55 -12.23 16.07 -14.22
C GLN A 55 -11.90 14.63 -13.85
N PRO A 56 -12.04 14.22 -12.56
CA PRO A 56 -11.72 12.88 -12.13
C PRO A 56 -12.76 11.86 -12.61
N ILE A 57 -12.28 10.77 -13.21
CA ILE A 57 -13.07 9.58 -13.56
C ILE A 57 -13.24 8.70 -12.33
N HIS A 58 -12.14 8.57 -11.57
CA HIS A 58 -12.08 7.87 -10.30
C HIS A 58 -11.52 8.83 -9.24
N GLY A 59 -12.15 8.83 -8.08
CA GLY A 59 -11.66 9.46 -6.87
C GLY A 59 -11.99 8.52 -5.72
N LEU A 60 -11.01 7.75 -5.25
CA LEU A 60 -11.19 6.66 -4.31
C LEU A 60 -10.26 6.85 -3.12
N ASN A 61 -10.76 6.56 -1.93
CA ASN A 61 -9.99 6.63 -0.69
C ASN A 61 -10.19 5.37 0.14
N ILE A 62 -9.14 4.87 0.75
CA ILE A 62 -9.16 3.77 1.72
C ILE A 62 -8.38 4.21 2.94
N ARG A 63 -8.91 3.92 4.14
CA ARG A 63 -8.18 3.91 5.40
C ARG A 63 -8.25 2.52 6.00
N LEU A 64 -7.09 1.97 6.33
CA LEU A 64 -6.95 0.78 7.17
C LEU A 64 -6.44 1.22 8.54
N THR A 65 -7.19 0.96 9.60
CA THR A 65 -6.67 1.04 10.97
C THR A 65 -6.04 -0.30 11.33
N VAL A 66 -4.79 -0.29 11.76
CA VAL A 66 -4.05 -1.53 12.11
C VAL A 66 -3.38 -1.42 13.47
N ASP A 67 -3.14 -2.56 14.11
CA ASP A 67 -2.36 -2.65 15.32
C ASP A 67 -0.84 -2.74 15.03
N ASN A 68 -0.03 -2.90 16.09
CA ASN A 68 1.42 -3.02 15.99
C ASN A 68 1.89 -4.32 15.32
N GLU A 69 1.04 -5.31 15.21
CA GLU A 69 1.24 -6.62 14.57
C GLU A 69 0.68 -6.64 13.15
N PHE A 70 0.31 -5.45 12.60
CA PHE A 70 -0.25 -5.27 11.26
C PHE A 70 -1.62 -5.92 11.04
N LYS A 71 -2.34 -6.27 12.11
CA LYS A 71 -3.70 -6.79 12.02
C LYS A 71 -4.67 -5.64 11.76
N ILE A 72 -5.55 -5.80 10.79
CA ILE A 72 -6.56 -4.82 10.41
C ILE A 72 -7.67 -4.83 11.47
N LEU A 73 -7.89 -3.68 12.09
CA LEU A 73 -8.92 -3.44 13.10
C LEU A 73 -10.16 -2.79 12.49
N ASP A 74 -9.96 -1.94 11.48
CA ASP A 74 -11.06 -1.26 10.79
C ASP A 74 -10.68 -0.95 9.33
N VAL A 75 -11.72 -0.81 8.48
CA VAL A 75 -11.59 -0.47 7.06
C VAL A 75 -12.65 0.55 6.70
N ILE A 76 -12.23 1.74 6.32
CA ILE A 76 -13.09 2.79 5.78
C ILE A 76 -12.76 2.99 4.31
N THR A 77 -13.80 3.08 3.48
CA THR A 77 -13.65 3.31 2.04
C THR A 77 -14.63 4.38 1.58
N ASN A 78 -14.13 5.36 0.86
CA ASN A 78 -14.93 6.37 0.18
C ASN A 78 -14.65 6.36 -1.32
N MET A 79 -15.70 6.54 -2.15
CA MET A 79 -15.62 6.56 -3.60
C MET A 79 -16.39 7.81 -4.10
N GLU A 80 -15.69 8.94 -4.20
CA GLU A 80 -16.28 10.25 -4.56
C GLU A 80 -16.60 10.33 -6.06
N HIS A 81 -15.72 9.78 -6.89
CA HIS A 81 -15.88 9.76 -8.33
C HIS A 81 -15.82 8.31 -8.84
N ILE A 82 -16.90 7.88 -9.46
CA ILE A 82 -17.07 6.53 -9.99
C ILE A 82 -17.68 6.60 -11.39
N PRO A 83 -17.21 5.80 -12.38
CA PRO A 83 -17.75 5.85 -13.74
C PRO A 83 -19.12 5.19 -13.89
N HIS A 84 -19.51 4.29 -12.98
CA HIS A 84 -20.75 3.56 -13.02
C HIS A 84 -21.43 3.56 -11.64
N PRO A 85 -22.76 3.72 -11.56
CA PRO A 85 -23.50 3.70 -10.28
C PRO A 85 -23.25 2.43 -9.45
N GLU A 86 -23.08 1.28 -10.12
CA GLU A 86 -22.82 -0.01 -9.50
C GLU A 86 -21.50 -0.07 -8.72
N CYS A 87 -20.54 0.77 -9.07
CA CYS A 87 -19.26 0.86 -8.34
C CYS A 87 -19.46 1.22 -6.86
N SER A 88 -20.55 1.90 -6.52
CA SER A 88 -20.91 2.24 -5.12
C SER A 88 -21.09 1.00 -4.22
N GLN A 89 -21.25 -0.18 -4.79
CA GLN A 89 -21.38 -1.44 -4.04
C GLN A 89 -20.02 -2.05 -3.67
N ALA A 90 -18.93 -1.65 -4.32
CA ALA A 90 -17.61 -2.24 -4.09
C ALA A 90 -17.10 -2.12 -2.64
N PRO A 91 -17.37 -1.03 -1.88
CA PRO A 91 -17.01 -0.93 -0.47
C PRO A 91 -17.70 -1.94 0.44
N LEU A 92 -18.86 -2.46 0.07
CA LEU A 92 -19.66 -3.35 0.93
C LEU A 92 -18.92 -4.62 1.38
N ASN A 93 -17.97 -5.09 0.58
CA ASN A 93 -17.18 -6.28 0.92
C ASN A 93 -15.85 -5.97 1.66
N MET A 94 -15.49 -4.70 1.81
CA MET A 94 -14.21 -4.32 2.40
C MET A 94 -14.09 -4.71 3.88
N HIS A 95 -15.21 -4.78 4.62
CA HIS A 95 -15.25 -5.24 6.01
C HIS A 95 -14.70 -6.66 6.20
N LYS A 96 -14.72 -7.50 5.16
CA LYS A 96 -14.16 -8.86 5.20
C LYS A 96 -12.66 -8.91 5.43
N LEU A 97 -11.98 -7.78 5.27
CA LEU A 97 -10.54 -7.65 5.54
C LEU A 97 -10.24 -7.39 7.03
N ILE A 98 -11.24 -7.05 7.85
CA ILE A 98 -11.07 -6.87 9.29
C ILE A 98 -10.65 -8.20 9.91
N GLY A 99 -9.61 -8.15 10.75
CA GLY A 99 -9.00 -9.32 11.36
C GLY A 99 -7.90 -9.98 10.53
N CYS A 100 -7.78 -9.65 9.24
CA CYS A 100 -6.66 -10.08 8.40
C CYS A 100 -5.37 -9.30 8.76
N THR A 101 -4.22 -9.84 8.38
CA THR A 101 -2.92 -9.22 8.67
C THR A 101 -2.22 -8.81 7.38
N LEU A 102 -1.72 -7.57 7.35
CA LEU A 102 -0.87 -7.07 6.27
C LEU A 102 0.48 -7.80 6.33
N GLY A 103 0.83 -8.54 5.28
CA GLY A 103 2.10 -9.26 5.30
C GLY A 103 2.19 -10.39 4.28
N SER A 104 2.83 -11.48 4.68
CA SER A 104 2.98 -12.66 3.81
C SER A 104 1.61 -13.22 3.46
N GLY A 105 1.35 -13.38 2.14
CA GLY A 105 0.05 -13.87 1.66
C GLY A 105 -1.02 -12.79 1.48
N TRP A 106 -0.74 -11.51 1.78
CA TRP A 106 -1.70 -10.41 1.70
C TRP A 106 -2.46 -10.34 0.36
N ARG A 107 -1.75 -10.53 -0.77
CA ARG A 107 -2.41 -10.59 -2.10
C ARG A 107 -3.42 -11.72 -2.20
N LYS A 108 -3.12 -12.91 -1.67
CA LYS A 108 -4.05 -14.05 -1.66
C LYS A 108 -5.26 -13.76 -0.78
N THR A 109 -5.06 -13.10 0.37
CA THR A 109 -6.14 -12.67 1.26
C THR A 109 -7.08 -11.71 0.56
N ILE A 110 -6.56 -10.68 -0.11
CA ILE A 110 -7.38 -9.74 -0.90
C ILE A 110 -8.19 -10.49 -1.96
N GLU A 111 -7.53 -11.34 -2.75
CA GLU A 111 -8.23 -12.08 -3.81
C GLU A 111 -9.30 -13.03 -3.28
N ALA A 112 -9.08 -13.63 -2.11
CA ALA A 112 -10.06 -14.53 -1.48
C ALA A 112 -11.31 -13.79 -0.99
N HIS A 113 -11.18 -12.54 -0.51
CA HIS A 113 -12.29 -11.80 0.10
C HIS A 113 -13.00 -10.85 -0.87
N ILE A 114 -12.26 -10.21 -1.76
CA ILE A 114 -12.74 -9.15 -2.65
C ILE A 114 -12.20 -9.29 -4.09
N GLY A 115 -11.78 -10.50 -4.47
CA GLY A 115 -11.27 -10.79 -5.81
C GLY A 115 -12.36 -10.85 -6.89
N GLY A 116 -11.96 -10.74 -8.15
CA GLY A 116 -12.86 -10.81 -9.30
C GLY A 116 -13.99 -9.81 -9.22
N VAL A 117 -15.20 -10.29 -9.45
CA VAL A 117 -16.45 -9.48 -9.44
C VAL A 117 -16.99 -9.19 -8.02
N ALA A 118 -16.35 -9.74 -6.99
CA ALA A 118 -16.72 -9.44 -5.60
C ALA A 118 -16.18 -8.10 -5.08
N GLY A 119 -15.33 -7.42 -5.86
CA GLY A 119 -14.74 -6.14 -5.48
C GLY A 119 -14.34 -5.28 -6.68
N CYS A 120 -13.72 -4.14 -6.39
CA CYS A 120 -13.24 -3.18 -7.37
C CYS A 120 -11.75 -3.41 -7.64
N THR A 121 -11.34 -3.43 -8.92
CA THR A 121 -9.94 -3.54 -9.33
C THR A 121 -9.07 -2.44 -8.73
N HIS A 122 -9.56 -1.19 -8.72
CA HIS A 122 -8.82 -0.05 -8.18
C HIS A 122 -8.61 -0.16 -6.67
N LEU A 123 -9.64 -0.54 -5.90
CA LEU A 123 -9.49 -0.77 -4.46
C LEU A 123 -8.49 -1.89 -4.17
N ARG A 124 -8.52 -2.99 -4.95
CA ARG A 124 -7.55 -4.08 -4.80
C ARG A 124 -6.12 -3.64 -5.07
N GLU A 125 -5.89 -2.87 -6.15
CA GLU A 125 -4.56 -2.34 -6.49
C GLU A 125 -4.01 -1.43 -5.38
N MET A 126 -4.86 -0.56 -4.81
CA MET A 126 -4.49 0.27 -3.67
C MET A 126 -4.11 -0.60 -2.46
N LEU A 127 -4.94 -1.56 -2.09
CA LEU A 127 -4.71 -2.46 -0.95
C LEU A 127 -3.40 -3.24 -1.07
N PHE A 128 -3.01 -3.69 -2.28
CA PHE A 128 -1.75 -4.40 -2.46
C PHE A 128 -0.55 -3.58 -1.97
N ASN A 129 -0.54 -2.29 -2.24
CA ASN A 129 0.57 -1.41 -1.89
C ASN A 129 0.44 -0.81 -0.47
N MET A 130 -0.75 -0.79 0.12
CA MET A 130 -0.95 -0.33 1.51
C MET A 130 -0.15 -1.18 2.51
N ALA A 131 0.05 -2.47 2.25
CA ALA A 131 0.94 -3.29 3.06
C ALA A 131 2.38 -2.76 3.06
N THR A 132 2.89 -2.38 1.89
CA THR A 132 4.23 -1.78 1.79
C THR A 132 4.30 -0.44 2.52
N ALA A 133 3.27 0.40 2.41
CA ALA A 133 3.19 1.66 3.14
C ALA A 133 3.19 1.43 4.66
N ALA A 134 2.43 0.45 5.16
CA ALA A 134 2.43 0.07 6.57
C ALA A 134 3.81 -0.37 7.05
N TYR A 135 4.52 -1.20 6.26
CA TYR A 135 5.88 -1.63 6.57
C TYR A 135 6.91 -0.50 6.55
N GLN A 136 6.71 0.54 5.77
CA GLN A 136 7.56 1.74 5.79
C GLN A 136 7.23 2.66 6.97
N THR A 137 5.98 2.70 7.40
CA THR A 137 5.51 3.60 8.46
C THR A 137 5.80 3.05 9.85
N ILE A 138 5.25 1.88 10.17
CA ILE A 138 5.14 1.40 11.56
C ILE A 138 6.50 1.09 12.20
N PRO A 139 7.38 0.26 11.61
CA PRO A 139 8.65 -0.07 12.24
C PRO A 139 9.55 1.15 12.42
N SER A 140 9.60 2.03 11.40
CA SER A 140 10.46 3.21 11.43
C SER A 140 10.00 4.23 12.47
N ALA A 141 8.69 4.48 12.58
CA ALA A 141 8.15 5.39 13.58
C ALA A 141 8.31 4.85 15.00
N ARG A 142 8.12 3.54 15.21
CA ARG A 142 8.38 2.88 16.50
C ARG A 142 9.85 2.99 16.91
N GLN A 143 10.76 2.70 15.99
CA GLN A 143 12.20 2.83 16.25
C GLN A 143 12.57 4.26 16.60
N PHE A 144 12.09 5.25 15.85
CA PHE A 144 12.31 6.66 16.13
C PHE A 144 11.80 7.05 17.54
N ARG A 145 10.58 6.65 17.89
CA ARG A 145 10.01 6.90 19.23
C ARG A 145 10.81 6.26 20.35
N ASP A 146 11.25 5.02 20.16
CA ASP A 146 12.04 4.29 21.16
C ASP A 146 13.41 4.95 21.37
N GLN A 147 14.03 5.45 20.29
CA GLN A 147 15.27 6.25 20.36
C GLN A 147 15.06 7.57 21.11
N GLN A 148 13.95 8.29 20.83
CA GLN A 148 13.62 9.52 21.54
C GLN A 148 13.36 9.30 23.04
N ALA A 149 12.80 8.14 23.39
CA ALA A 149 12.59 7.72 24.78
C ALA A 149 13.86 7.18 25.47
N GLY A 150 15.02 7.21 24.80
CA GLY A 150 16.29 6.71 25.34
C GLY A 150 16.33 5.20 25.57
N LYS A 151 15.44 4.45 24.91
CA LYS A 151 15.45 2.98 25.03
C LYS A 151 16.71 2.42 24.34
N PRO A 152 17.34 1.39 24.93
CA PRO A 152 18.50 0.77 24.31
C PRO A 152 18.11 0.13 22.97
N ASP A 153 19.00 0.26 21.99
CA ASP A 153 18.86 -0.46 20.71
C ASP A 153 19.18 -1.95 20.96
N VAL A 154 18.14 -2.74 21.04
CA VAL A 154 18.25 -4.20 21.28
C VAL A 154 18.30 -4.91 19.93
N ALA A 155 19.39 -5.63 19.68
CA ALA A 155 19.52 -6.44 18.49
C ALA A 155 18.35 -7.42 18.36
N PRO A 156 17.72 -7.53 17.17
CA PRO A 156 16.59 -8.41 16.98
C PRO A 156 17.01 -9.89 17.13
N THR A 157 16.18 -10.67 17.79
CA THR A 157 16.37 -12.13 17.96
C THR A 157 15.88 -12.93 16.76
N THR A 158 15.07 -12.34 15.91
CA THR A 158 14.56 -12.91 14.65
C THR A 158 14.82 -11.95 13.50
N PRO A 159 14.95 -12.43 12.25
CA PRO A 159 15.14 -11.54 11.11
C PRO A 159 14.01 -10.52 11.04
N PRO A 160 14.34 -9.22 10.90
CA PRO A 160 13.34 -8.19 10.65
C PRO A 160 12.48 -8.53 9.43
N PRO A 161 11.22 -8.07 9.36
CA PRO A 161 10.26 -8.45 8.32
C PRO A 161 10.70 -8.17 6.88
N HIS A 162 11.61 -7.22 6.66
CA HIS A 162 12.14 -6.85 5.36
C HIS A 162 13.29 -7.74 4.89
N VAL A 163 13.98 -8.44 5.79
CA VAL A 163 15.09 -9.33 5.43
C VAL A 163 14.57 -10.54 4.65
N GLY A 164 15.19 -10.83 3.51
CA GLY A 164 14.77 -11.88 2.57
C GLY A 164 13.54 -11.49 1.72
N LYS A 165 13.14 -10.20 1.63
CA LYS A 165 11.95 -9.76 0.90
C LYS A 165 12.25 -8.95 -0.36
N CYS A 166 13.45 -8.47 -0.55
CA CYS A 166 13.89 -7.84 -1.79
C CYS A 166 15.37 -8.15 -2.05
N MET A 167 15.81 -7.80 -3.25
CA MET A 167 17.19 -8.05 -3.69
C MET A 167 18.23 -7.47 -2.72
N SER A 168 18.05 -6.22 -2.28
CA SER A 168 19.00 -5.55 -1.38
C SER A 168 19.08 -6.24 0.00
N TRP A 169 17.96 -6.78 0.48
CA TRP A 169 17.87 -7.47 1.77
C TRP A 169 17.89 -9.01 1.63
N ALA A 170 18.51 -9.53 0.56
CA ALA A 170 18.74 -10.97 0.45
C ALA A 170 19.53 -11.48 1.68
N PHE A 171 19.21 -12.70 2.16
CA PHE A 171 19.89 -13.27 3.32
C PHE A 171 21.41 -13.44 3.11
N ASP A 172 21.84 -13.64 1.89
CA ASP A 172 23.23 -13.77 1.44
C ASP A 172 23.80 -12.47 0.86
N GLY A 173 23.03 -11.37 0.96
CA GLY A 173 23.42 -10.09 0.39
C GLY A 173 24.27 -9.21 1.33
N PRO A 174 25.05 -8.28 0.78
CA PRO A 174 25.97 -7.42 1.56
C PRO A 174 25.27 -6.46 2.52
N VAL A 175 23.99 -6.13 2.27
CA VAL A 175 23.22 -5.26 3.16
C VAL A 175 22.85 -6.02 4.44
N THR A 176 22.40 -7.28 4.31
CA THR A 176 22.11 -8.14 5.46
C THR A 176 23.37 -8.46 6.26
N GLU A 177 24.49 -8.75 5.59
CA GLU A 177 25.78 -8.97 6.26
C GLU A 177 26.19 -7.76 7.09
N ARG A 178 26.03 -6.54 6.58
CA ARG A 178 26.44 -5.29 7.25
C ARG A 178 25.56 -4.91 8.44
N HIS A 179 24.25 -5.04 8.27
CA HIS A 179 23.28 -4.52 9.25
C HIS A 179 22.75 -5.59 10.20
N TYR A 180 22.72 -6.85 9.76
CA TYR A 180 22.20 -7.99 10.54
C TYR A 180 23.09 -9.22 10.33
N PRO A 181 24.40 -9.14 10.73
CA PRO A 181 25.34 -10.24 10.49
C PRO A 181 24.90 -11.57 11.13
N MET A 182 24.12 -11.51 12.21
CA MET A 182 23.59 -12.69 12.88
C MET A 182 22.55 -13.47 12.03
N PHE A 183 21.98 -12.85 11.01
CA PHE A 183 21.03 -13.47 10.06
C PHE A 183 21.61 -13.68 8.67
N PHE A 184 22.84 -13.23 8.44
CA PHE A 184 23.51 -13.45 7.16
C PHE A 184 23.73 -14.96 6.93
N ARG A 185 23.42 -15.40 5.72
CA ARG A 185 23.58 -16.79 5.28
C ARG A 185 24.52 -16.80 4.09
N LYS A 186 25.73 -17.28 4.30
CA LYS A 186 26.66 -17.44 3.18
C LYS A 186 26.01 -18.36 2.13
N SER A 187 25.95 -17.87 0.89
CA SER A 187 25.51 -18.73 -0.22
C SER A 187 26.42 -19.95 -0.30
N PRO A 188 25.90 -21.17 -0.51
CA PRO A 188 26.79 -22.27 -0.89
C PRO A 188 27.55 -21.78 -2.11
N ALA A 189 28.88 -21.85 -2.06
CA ALA A 189 29.71 -21.48 -3.19
C ALA A 189 29.31 -22.36 -4.39
N ASP A 190 29.04 -21.70 -5.52
CA ASP A 190 28.94 -22.40 -6.83
C ASP A 190 30.19 -23.18 -7.14
#